data_16815c2c2d06cf6c2b06d3a071db5396
#
_entry.id   16815c2c2d06cf6c2b06d3a071db5396
#
_cell.length_a   1.000
_cell.length_b   1.000
_cell.length_c   1.000
_cell.angle_alpha   90.00
_cell.angle_beta   90.00
_cell.angle_gamma   90.00
#
_symmetry.space_group_name_H-M   'P 1'
#
loop_
_entity.id
_entity.type
_entity.pdbx_description
1 polymer ?
#
loop_
_entity_poly.entity_id
_entity_poly.type
_entity_poly.pdbx_seq_one_letter_code
_entity_poly.pdbx_strand_id
1 'polypeptide(L)'
;MPAKKIAVSRKRAAIEEEILRVAADKFGKQGYQATTLDEIAADAGISRAAFYLYFPNKEELLRRIYNQVISTSQVAIEQIVVEKLPVAEKLRRIIRHQVRYMAANIPLTQVFFSEIFNLRPELSHWVKRANRAFGAVIERVVSEGVRTGELAPLHPKQFTYALMGMCNWMYRWYRPGGEWTPDTVAEEFIRILESGYLTQRGEQPHAPCAQEVQALRGEVAELKSMIETLIHTDQLGRTRTFRRAPRPLASTH
;
A
#
# COMPACT_ATOMS: atom_id res chain seq x y z
N MET A 1 33.89 -13.63 -29.90
CA MET A 1 33.23 -14.57 -28.96
C MET A 1 32.02 -14.00 -28.17
N PRO A 2 31.76 -12.71 -28.02
CA PRO A 2 30.59 -12.20 -27.22
C PRO A 2 29.23 -12.38 -27.94
N ALA A 3 29.14 -12.20 -29.26
CA ALA A 3 27.86 -12.22 -29.98
C ALA A 3 27.12 -13.58 -29.92
N LYS A 4 27.82 -14.69 -29.98
CA LYS A 4 27.22 -16.04 -29.90
C LYS A 4 26.67 -16.34 -28.50
N LYS A 5 27.30 -15.83 -27.44
CA LYS A 5 26.86 -15.98 -26.05
C LYS A 5 25.61 -15.13 -25.78
N ILE A 6 25.53 -13.95 -26.36
CA ILE A 6 24.37 -13.06 -26.30
C ILE A 6 23.16 -13.66 -27.04
N ALA A 7 23.38 -14.22 -28.24
CA ALA A 7 22.32 -14.87 -29.03
C ALA A 7 21.75 -16.11 -28.31
N VAL A 8 22.58 -16.94 -27.70
CA VAL A 8 22.16 -18.12 -26.91
C VAL A 8 21.36 -17.67 -25.68
N SER A 9 21.80 -16.61 -24.98
CA SER A 9 21.09 -16.05 -23.83
C SER A 9 19.70 -15.51 -24.21
N ARG A 10 19.59 -14.77 -25.32
CA ARG A 10 18.30 -14.27 -25.82
C ARG A 10 17.35 -15.40 -26.22
N LYS A 11 17.85 -16.44 -26.90
CA LYS A 11 17.02 -17.60 -27.27
C LYS A 11 16.51 -18.33 -26.02
N ARG A 12 17.37 -18.48 -24.99
CA ARG A 12 16.98 -19.10 -23.72
C ARG A 12 15.89 -18.30 -23.02
N ALA A 13 16.04 -16.97 -22.94
CA ALA A 13 15.05 -16.08 -22.33
C ALA A 13 13.70 -16.12 -23.06
N ALA A 14 13.70 -16.13 -24.39
CA ALA A 14 12.46 -16.22 -25.18
C ALA A 14 11.71 -17.56 -24.95
N ILE A 15 12.45 -18.68 -24.84
CA ILE A 15 11.83 -19.97 -24.53
C ILE A 15 11.28 -19.99 -23.10
N GLU A 16 12.01 -19.43 -22.13
CA GLU A 16 11.56 -19.32 -20.75
C GLU A 16 10.28 -18.49 -20.64
N GLU A 17 10.21 -17.37 -21.35
CA GLU A 17 9.03 -16.50 -21.41
C GLU A 17 7.81 -17.22 -22.01
N GLU A 18 8.01 -17.98 -23.11
CA GLU A 18 6.94 -18.77 -23.72
C GLU A 18 6.45 -19.88 -22.77
N ILE A 19 7.33 -20.58 -22.07
CA ILE A 19 6.94 -21.56 -21.05
C ILE A 19 6.10 -20.91 -19.96
N LEU A 20 6.50 -19.74 -19.46
CA LEU A 20 5.77 -19.01 -18.42
C LEU A 20 4.39 -18.56 -18.91
N ARG A 21 4.29 -18.09 -20.15
CA ARG A 21 3.02 -17.68 -20.77
C ARG A 21 2.06 -18.87 -20.90
N VAL A 22 2.52 -19.99 -21.44
CA VAL A 22 1.73 -21.22 -21.59
C VAL A 22 1.30 -21.77 -20.22
N ALA A 23 2.22 -21.79 -19.27
CA ALA A 23 1.93 -22.24 -17.90
C ALA A 23 0.86 -21.39 -17.22
N ALA A 24 0.96 -20.07 -17.35
CA ALA A 24 -0.03 -19.16 -16.78
C ALA A 24 -1.43 -19.35 -17.41
N ASP A 25 -1.51 -19.50 -18.73
CA ASP A 25 -2.77 -19.78 -19.41
C ASP A 25 -3.40 -21.10 -18.95
N LYS A 26 -2.61 -22.17 -18.89
CA LYS A 26 -3.10 -23.48 -18.40
C LYS A 26 -3.53 -23.42 -16.92
N PHE A 27 -2.71 -22.84 -16.06
CA PHE A 27 -3.07 -22.68 -14.64
C PHE A 27 -4.35 -21.86 -14.46
N GLY A 28 -4.53 -20.83 -15.27
CA GLY A 28 -5.76 -20.01 -15.23
C GLY A 28 -7.00 -20.75 -15.71
N LYS A 29 -6.89 -21.63 -16.71
CA LYS A 29 -8.01 -22.36 -17.32
C LYS A 29 -8.42 -23.60 -16.54
N GLN A 30 -7.49 -24.41 -16.12
CA GLN A 30 -7.75 -25.73 -15.50
C GLN A 30 -7.27 -25.85 -14.05
N GLY A 31 -6.64 -24.79 -13.52
CA GLY A 31 -6.11 -24.74 -12.17
C GLY A 31 -4.67 -25.29 -12.06
N TYR A 32 -3.96 -24.78 -11.05
CA TYR A 32 -2.56 -25.17 -10.80
C TYR A 32 -2.43 -26.67 -10.54
N GLN A 33 -3.27 -27.24 -9.70
CA GLN A 33 -3.14 -28.65 -9.29
C GLN A 33 -3.34 -29.63 -10.45
N ALA A 34 -4.33 -29.39 -11.32
CA ALA A 34 -4.69 -30.27 -12.43
C ALA A 34 -3.68 -30.19 -13.61
N THR A 35 -2.95 -29.09 -13.75
CA THR A 35 -1.99 -28.92 -14.85
C THR A 35 -0.72 -29.73 -14.62
N THR A 36 -0.25 -30.44 -15.65
CA THR A 36 1.02 -31.17 -15.63
C THR A 36 2.14 -30.42 -16.36
N LEU A 37 3.39 -30.71 -16.00
CA LEU A 37 4.56 -30.14 -16.70
C LEU A 37 4.67 -30.65 -18.15
N ASP A 38 4.20 -31.87 -18.41
CA ASP A 38 4.21 -32.48 -19.74
C ASP A 38 3.26 -31.76 -20.71
N GLU A 39 2.07 -31.38 -20.24
CA GLU A 39 1.12 -30.55 -20.99
C GLU A 39 1.69 -29.17 -21.31
N ILE A 40 2.37 -28.55 -20.34
CA ILE A 40 3.00 -27.24 -20.54
C ILE A 40 4.13 -27.36 -21.57
N ALA A 41 4.97 -28.39 -21.48
CA ALA A 41 6.05 -28.61 -22.42
C ALA A 41 5.53 -28.83 -23.85
N ALA A 42 4.49 -29.68 -24.01
CA ALA A 42 3.87 -29.95 -25.30
C ALA A 42 3.30 -28.66 -25.94
N ASP A 43 2.55 -27.85 -25.17
CA ASP A 43 1.95 -26.62 -25.69
C ASP A 43 3.00 -25.52 -25.94
N ALA A 44 4.11 -25.51 -25.19
CA ALA A 44 5.26 -24.64 -25.46
C ALA A 44 6.13 -25.10 -26.63
N GLY A 45 5.80 -26.24 -27.29
CA GLY A 45 6.53 -26.77 -28.44
C GLY A 45 7.94 -27.27 -28.13
N ILE A 46 8.19 -27.71 -26.87
CA ILE A 46 9.49 -28.24 -26.46
C ILE A 46 9.38 -29.66 -25.90
N SER A 47 10.47 -30.43 -26.00
CA SER A 47 10.51 -31.76 -25.40
C SER A 47 10.48 -31.69 -23.87
N ARG A 48 9.94 -32.74 -23.22
CA ARG A 48 9.96 -32.89 -21.75
C ARG A 48 11.39 -32.75 -21.20
N ALA A 49 12.38 -33.35 -21.82
CA ALA A 49 13.78 -33.23 -21.38
C ALA A 49 14.30 -31.77 -21.45
N ALA A 50 13.93 -31.05 -22.52
CA ALA A 50 14.30 -29.65 -22.66
C ALA A 50 13.61 -28.79 -21.62
N PHE A 51 12.34 -29.07 -21.27
CA PHE A 51 11.59 -28.33 -20.24
C PHE A 51 12.31 -28.37 -18.88
N TYR A 52 12.77 -29.54 -18.44
CA TYR A 52 13.46 -29.67 -17.16
C TYR A 52 14.80 -28.92 -17.06
N LEU A 53 15.37 -28.49 -18.20
CA LEU A 53 16.54 -27.58 -18.21
C LEU A 53 16.18 -26.12 -17.82
N TYR A 54 14.90 -25.77 -17.93
CA TYR A 54 14.39 -24.44 -17.54
C TYR A 54 13.74 -24.48 -16.16
N PHE A 55 12.88 -25.45 -15.91
CA PHE A 55 12.09 -25.56 -14.69
C PHE A 55 12.14 -26.98 -14.13
N PRO A 56 12.82 -27.18 -13.00
CA PRO A 56 12.99 -28.52 -12.41
C PRO A 56 11.70 -29.10 -11.84
N ASN A 57 10.74 -28.25 -11.48
CA ASN A 57 9.45 -28.66 -10.92
C ASN A 57 8.39 -27.56 -11.10
N LYS A 58 7.15 -27.91 -10.84
CA LYS A 58 5.99 -27.03 -10.97
C LYS A 58 6.01 -25.85 -9.99
N GLU A 59 6.60 -26.04 -8.82
CA GLU A 59 6.72 -24.99 -7.79
C GLU A 59 7.72 -23.91 -8.22
N GLU A 60 8.85 -24.28 -8.84
CA GLU A 60 9.81 -23.30 -9.38
C GLU A 60 9.19 -22.49 -10.52
N LEU A 61 8.38 -23.12 -11.36
CA LEU A 61 7.61 -22.44 -12.40
C LEU A 61 6.64 -21.42 -11.80
N LEU A 62 5.89 -21.83 -10.77
CA LEU A 62 4.98 -20.94 -10.05
C LEU A 62 5.74 -19.78 -9.38
N ARG A 63 6.86 -20.05 -8.72
CA ARG A 63 7.73 -19.04 -8.12
C ARG A 63 8.20 -18.01 -9.16
N ARG A 64 8.53 -18.47 -10.36
CA ARG A 64 8.96 -17.59 -11.45
C ARG A 64 7.83 -16.70 -11.95
N ILE A 65 6.61 -17.25 -12.06
CA ILE A 65 5.39 -16.47 -12.37
C ILE A 65 5.19 -15.36 -11.31
N TYR A 66 5.23 -15.70 -10.03
CA TYR A 66 5.11 -14.73 -8.94
C TYR A 66 6.18 -13.63 -9.02
N ASN A 67 7.44 -14.03 -9.26
CA ASN A 67 8.53 -13.06 -9.40
C ASN A 67 8.29 -12.10 -10.57
N GLN A 68 7.86 -12.61 -11.71
CA GLN A 68 7.57 -11.79 -12.89
C GLN A 68 6.44 -10.78 -12.60
N VAL A 69 5.34 -11.23 -11.97
CA VAL A 69 4.21 -10.36 -11.63
C VAL A 69 4.63 -9.21 -10.71
N ILE A 70 5.42 -9.51 -9.69
CA ILE A 70 5.83 -8.51 -8.71
C ILE A 70 6.92 -7.59 -9.28
N SER A 71 7.99 -8.15 -9.83
CA SER A 71 9.18 -7.37 -10.23
C SER A 71 8.91 -6.43 -11.39
N THR A 72 8.13 -6.85 -12.38
CA THR A 72 7.84 -6.02 -13.56
C THR A 72 7.07 -4.76 -13.16
N SER A 73 6.05 -4.91 -12.32
CA SER A 73 5.28 -3.76 -11.84
C SER A 73 6.10 -2.88 -10.90
N GLN A 74 6.93 -3.49 -10.04
CA GLN A 74 7.77 -2.75 -9.09
C GLN A 74 8.76 -1.82 -9.79
N VAL A 75 9.50 -2.32 -10.79
CA VAL A 75 10.49 -1.51 -11.54
C VAL A 75 9.83 -0.29 -12.17
N ALA A 76 8.68 -0.45 -12.80
CA ALA A 76 7.98 0.66 -13.42
C ALA A 76 7.48 1.71 -12.39
N ILE A 77 6.98 1.25 -11.25
CA ILE A 77 6.55 2.17 -10.18
C ILE A 77 7.74 2.91 -9.57
N GLU A 78 8.87 2.24 -9.35
CA GLU A 78 10.10 2.87 -8.86
C GLU A 78 10.59 3.97 -9.81
N GLN A 79 10.46 3.77 -11.13
CA GLN A 79 10.77 4.82 -12.13
C GLN A 79 9.84 6.04 -11.99
N ILE A 80 8.54 5.83 -11.79
CA ILE A 80 7.58 6.92 -11.57
C ILE A 80 7.91 7.71 -10.29
N VAL A 81 8.29 7.00 -9.23
CA VAL A 81 8.54 7.63 -7.91
C VAL A 81 9.73 8.59 -7.93
N VAL A 82 10.78 8.30 -8.71
CA VAL A 82 11.98 9.16 -8.80
C VAL A 82 11.79 10.38 -9.70
N GLU A 83 10.70 10.44 -10.49
CA GLU A 83 10.41 11.60 -11.31
C GLU A 83 10.09 12.84 -10.44
N LYS A 84 10.47 14.03 -10.94
CA LYS A 84 10.18 15.31 -10.29
C LYS A 84 8.75 15.78 -10.62
N LEU A 85 7.77 15.09 -10.06
CA LEU A 85 6.35 15.36 -10.28
C LEU A 85 5.64 15.62 -8.94
N PRO A 86 4.51 16.35 -8.95
CA PRO A 86 3.59 16.43 -7.82
C PRO A 86 3.16 15.05 -7.36
N VAL A 87 2.94 14.87 -6.04
CA VAL A 87 2.57 13.56 -5.46
C VAL A 87 1.28 13.02 -6.08
N ALA A 88 0.28 13.88 -6.29
CA ALA A 88 -0.97 13.50 -6.95
C ALA A 88 -0.74 12.91 -8.34
N GLU A 89 0.15 13.52 -9.14
CA GLU A 89 0.47 13.00 -10.48
C GLU A 89 1.25 11.68 -10.43
N LYS A 90 2.16 11.50 -9.47
CA LYS A 90 2.81 10.20 -9.24
C LYS A 90 1.77 9.12 -8.94
N LEU A 91 0.79 9.39 -8.08
CA LEU A 91 -0.27 8.44 -7.75
C LEU A 91 -1.15 8.11 -8.96
N ARG A 92 -1.55 9.11 -9.77
CA ARG A 92 -2.27 8.87 -11.03
C ARG A 92 -1.51 7.94 -11.96
N ARG A 93 -0.21 8.18 -12.16
CA ARG A 93 0.64 7.33 -13.00
C ARG A 93 0.80 5.92 -12.44
N ILE A 94 0.93 5.78 -11.12
CA ILE A 94 0.97 4.47 -10.45
C ILE A 94 -0.34 3.71 -10.70
N ILE A 95 -1.49 4.37 -10.55
CA ILE A 95 -2.81 3.74 -10.79
C ILE A 95 -2.94 3.32 -12.25
N ARG A 96 -2.65 4.21 -13.21
CA ARG A 96 -2.70 3.89 -14.64
C ARG A 96 -1.78 2.73 -15.00
N HIS A 97 -0.55 2.75 -14.48
CA HIS A 97 0.39 1.65 -14.70
C HIS A 97 -0.15 0.34 -14.14
N GLN A 98 -0.61 0.33 -12.89
CA GLN A 98 -1.09 -0.88 -12.23
C GLN A 98 -2.32 -1.46 -12.93
N VAL A 99 -3.28 -0.62 -13.31
CA VAL A 99 -4.48 -1.06 -14.05
C VAL A 99 -4.11 -1.65 -15.41
N ARG A 100 -3.26 -0.97 -16.19
CA ARG A 100 -2.79 -1.47 -17.50
C ARG A 100 -2.02 -2.78 -17.35
N TYR A 101 -1.15 -2.88 -16.35
CA TYR A 101 -0.39 -4.09 -16.05
C TYR A 101 -1.32 -5.25 -15.71
N MET A 102 -2.31 -5.04 -14.83
CA MET A 102 -3.31 -6.06 -14.50
C MET A 102 -4.10 -6.50 -15.72
N ALA A 103 -4.60 -5.56 -16.51
CA ALA A 103 -5.38 -5.84 -17.72
C ALA A 103 -4.60 -6.65 -18.77
N ALA A 104 -3.30 -6.35 -18.94
CA ALA A 104 -2.43 -7.04 -19.88
C ALA A 104 -1.99 -8.44 -19.41
N ASN A 105 -2.07 -8.73 -18.10
CA ASN A 105 -1.53 -9.94 -17.49
C ASN A 105 -2.58 -10.73 -16.70
N ILE A 106 -3.85 -10.71 -17.13
CA ILE A 106 -4.94 -11.41 -16.41
C ILE A 106 -4.62 -12.88 -16.13
N PRO A 107 -4.14 -13.72 -17.08
CA PRO A 107 -3.84 -15.12 -16.77
C PRO A 107 -2.77 -15.28 -15.68
N LEU A 108 -1.70 -14.49 -15.73
CA LEU A 108 -0.63 -14.50 -14.73
C LEU A 108 -1.12 -14.06 -13.35
N THR A 109 -1.86 -12.97 -13.31
CA THR A 109 -2.38 -12.40 -12.05
C THR A 109 -3.49 -13.26 -11.45
N GLN A 110 -4.28 -13.93 -12.28
CA GLN A 110 -5.27 -14.91 -11.83
C GLN A 110 -4.60 -16.07 -11.09
N VAL A 111 -3.54 -16.65 -11.66
CA VAL A 111 -2.76 -17.71 -10.98
C VAL A 111 -2.12 -17.17 -9.70
N PHE A 112 -1.55 -15.97 -9.76
CA PHE A 112 -0.95 -15.32 -8.60
C PHE A 112 -1.93 -15.23 -7.43
N PHE A 113 -3.13 -14.72 -7.66
CA PHE A 113 -4.09 -14.49 -6.57
C PHE A 113 -4.89 -15.74 -6.19
N SER A 114 -5.13 -16.70 -7.09
CA SER A 114 -5.86 -17.93 -6.75
C SER A 114 -5.03 -18.89 -5.90
N GLU A 115 -3.72 -18.99 -6.16
CA GLU A 115 -2.84 -19.95 -5.49
C GLU A 115 -2.12 -19.39 -4.26
N ILE A 116 -2.23 -18.08 -3.98
CA ILE A 116 -1.47 -17.42 -2.89
C ILE A 116 -1.71 -18.06 -1.51
N PHE A 117 -2.89 -18.62 -1.28
CA PHE A 117 -3.25 -19.27 -0.02
C PHE A 117 -2.80 -20.73 0.08
N ASN A 118 -2.43 -21.33 -1.06
CA ASN A 118 -2.02 -22.74 -1.19
C ASN A 118 -0.50 -22.90 -1.27
N LEU A 119 0.25 -21.79 -1.11
CA LEU A 119 1.70 -21.80 -1.20
C LEU A 119 2.36 -22.49 -0.02
N ARG A 120 3.44 -23.22 -0.28
CA ARG A 120 4.33 -23.71 0.78
C ARG A 120 4.89 -22.57 1.63
N PRO A 121 5.24 -22.79 2.90
CA PRO A 121 5.66 -21.74 3.82
C PRO A 121 6.81 -20.86 3.27
N GLU A 122 7.81 -21.47 2.62
CA GLU A 122 8.98 -20.76 2.09
C GLU A 122 8.60 -19.77 0.99
N LEU A 123 7.78 -20.23 0.03
CA LEU A 123 7.28 -19.38 -1.06
C LEU A 123 6.32 -18.33 -0.55
N SER A 124 5.44 -18.69 0.40
CA SER A 124 4.53 -17.75 1.06
C SER A 124 5.29 -16.62 1.78
N HIS A 125 6.35 -16.95 2.52
CA HIS A 125 7.18 -15.94 3.19
C HIS A 125 7.90 -15.03 2.18
N TRP A 126 8.39 -15.58 1.09
CA TRP A 126 9.01 -14.80 0.01
C TRP A 126 8.00 -13.84 -0.63
N VAL A 127 6.82 -14.32 -1.01
CA VAL A 127 5.74 -13.50 -1.58
C VAL A 127 5.32 -12.38 -0.63
N LYS A 128 5.13 -12.68 0.65
CA LYS A 128 4.78 -11.68 1.67
C LYS A 128 5.85 -10.59 1.83
N ARG A 129 7.13 -10.95 1.72
CA ARG A 129 8.22 -9.96 1.77
C ARG A 129 8.22 -9.08 0.51
N ALA A 130 8.10 -9.69 -0.67
CA ALA A 130 8.06 -8.98 -1.93
C ALA A 130 6.87 -8.02 -2.01
N ASN A 131 5.67 -8.46 -1.62
CA ASN A 131 4.48 -7.60 -1.55
C ASN A 131 4.63 -6.44 -0.56
N ARG A 132 5.29 -6.67 0.59
CA ARG A 132 5.58 -5.60 1.55
C ARG A 132 6.56 -4.58 0.97
N ALA A 133 7.63 -5.04 0.31
CA ALA A 133 8.59 -4.15 -0.33
C ALA A 133 7.92 -3.30 -1.43
N PHE A 134 7.09 -3.93 -2.25
CA PHE A 134 6.29 -3.26 -3.28
C PHE A 134 5.36 -2.19 -2.69
N GLY A 135 4.57 -2.55 -1.67
CA GLY A 135 3.67 -1.61 -1.00
C GLY A 135 4.41 -0.45 -0.34
N ALA A 136 5.60 -0.68 0.24
CA ALA A 136 6.39 0.35 0.89
C ALA A 136 6.86 1.46 -0.08
N VAL A 137 7.00 1.17 -1.38
CA VAL A 137 7.32 2.18 -2.39
C VAL A 137 6.17 3.18 -2.53
N ILE A 138 4.93 2.69 -2.64
CA ILE A 138 3.72 3.52 -2.75
C ILE A 138 3.47 4.27 -1.43
N GLU A 139 3.60 3.57 -0.30
CA GLU A 139 3.43 4.14 1.03
C GLU A 139 4.33 5.36 1.27
N ARG A 140 5.58 5.36 0.76
CA ARG A 140 6.47 6.52 0.83
C ARG A 140 5.93 7.71 0.03
N VAL A 141 5.40 7.49 -1.16
CA VAL A 141 4.79 8.55 -1.98
C VAL A 141 3.61 9.18 -1.25
N VAL A 142 2.73 8.35 -0.68
CA VAL A 142 1.57 8.83 0.09
C VAL A 142 2.01 9.60 1.34
N SER A 143 3.01 9.06 2.08
CA SER A 143 3.57 9.72 3.27
C SER A 143 4.16 11.09 2.95
N GLU A 144 4.84 11.21 1.80
CA GLU A 144 5.36 12.49 1.32
C GLU A 144 4.22 13.48 1.08
N GLY A 145 3.15 13.07 0.38
CA GLY A 145 2.02 13.93 0.09
C GLY A 145 1.26 14.41 1.33
N VAL A 146 1.07 13.53 2.31
CA VAL A 146 0.49 13.92 3.61
C VAL A 146 1.40 14.91 4.35
N ARG A 147 2.71 14.67 4.36
CA ARG A 147 3.68 15.54 5.02
C ARG A 147 3.77 16.93 4.37
N THR A 148 3.66 17.02 3.05
CA THR A 148 3.70 18.29 2.30
C THR A 148 2.35 19.02 2.25
N GLY A 149 1.26 18.39 2.72
CA GLY A 149 -0.09 18.93 2.65
C GLY A 149 -0.73 18.84 1.26
N GLU A 150 -0.09 18.14 0.30
CA GLU A 150 -0.67 17.89 -1.04
C GLU A 150 -1.80 16.86 -0.98
N LEU A 151 -1.74 15.93 -0.02
CA LEU A 151 -2.80 14.98 0.28
C LEU A 151 -3.47 15.31 1.61
N ALA A 152 -4.75 15.01 1.71
CA ALA A 152 -5.50 15.10 2.97
C ALA A 152 -4.85 14.23 4.07
N PRO A 153 -5.08 14.51 5.36
CA PRO A 153 -4.64 13.65 6.46
C PRO A 153 -5.27 12.27 6.33
N LEU A 154 -4.45 11.26 5.96
CA LEU A 154 -4.85 9.87 5.80
C LEU A 154 -3.71 8.94 6.25
N HIS A 155 -4.06 7.70 6.56
CA HIS A 155 -3.07 6.71 6.96
C HIS A 155 -2.39 6.10 5.73
N PRO A 156 -1.08 6.36 5.46
CA PRO A 156 -0.43 5.99 4.20
C PRO A 156 -0.54 4.50 3.88
N LYS A 157 -0.35 3.63 4.87
CA LYS A 157 -0.42 2.18 4.69
C LYS A 157 -1.83 1.69 4.35
N GLN A 158 -2.87 2.25 4.99
CA GLN A 158 -4.25 1.87 4.71
C GLN A 158 -4.67 2.33 3.33
N PHE A 159 -4.30 3.56 2.94
CA PHE A 159 -4.52 4.06 1.59
C PHE A 159 -3.83 3.19 0.54
N THR A 160 -2.57 2.80 0.77
CA THR A 160 -1.84 1.89 -0.12
C THR A 160 -2.57 0.56 -0.29
N TYR A 161 -3.10 -0.02 0.79
CA TYR A 161 -3.88 -1.26 0.71
C TYR A 161 -5.19 -1.08 -0.05
N ALA A 162 -5.90 0.05 0.11
CA ALA A 162 -7.12 0.35 -0.64
C ALA A 162 -6.83 0.48 -2.13
N LEU A 163 -5.83 1.27 -2.51
CA LEU A 163 -5.39 1.45 -3.89
C LEU A 163 -5.02 0.11 -4.53
N MET A 164 -4.14 -0.65 -3.87
CA MET A 164 -3.71 -1.96 -4.39
C MET A 164 -4.85 -2.97 -4.45
N GLY A 165 -5.75 -2.93 -3.47
CA GLY A 165 -6.94 -3.79 -3.44
C GLY A 165 -7.85 -3.54 -4.64
N MET A 166 -8.13 -2.28 -4.97
CA MET A 166 -8.93 -1.92 -6.16
C MET A 166 -8.28 -2.44 -7.44
N CYS A 167 -7.00 -2.14 -7.66
CA CYS A 167 -6.27 -2.57 -8.86
C CYS A 167 -6.15 -4.09 -8.95
N ASN A 168 -5.75 -4.74 -7.86
CA ASN A 168 -5.50 -6.17 -7.86
C ASN A 168 -6.78 -6.99 -8.05
N TRP A 169 -7.94 -6.53 -7.54
CA TRP A 169 -9.21 -7.24 -7.69
C TRP A 169 -9.67 -7.37 -9.14
N MET A 170 -9.07 -6.60 -10.07
CA MET A 170 -9.37 -6.67 -11.51
C MET A 170 -9.25 -8.08 -12.09
N TYR A 171 -8.37 -8.94 -11.56
CA TYR A 171 -8.25 -10.33 -12.03
C TYR A 171 -9.56 -11.12 -11.96
N ARG A 172 -10.51 -10.72 -11.13
CA ARG A 172 -11.81 -11.39 -10.95
C ARG A 172 -12.86 -10.95 -11.96
N TRP A 173 -12.89 -9.69 -12.30
CA TRP A 173 -14.01 -9.11 -13.05
C TRP A 173 -13.62 -8.52 -14.40
N TYR A 174 -12.39 -8.03 -14.56
CA TYR A 174 -11.97 -7.42 -15.81
C TYR A 174 -11.92 -8.44 -16.94
N ARG A 175 -12.43 -8.06 -18.12
CA ARG A 175 -12.42 -8.89 -19.34
C ARG A 175 -11.72 -8.14 -20.46
N PRO A 176 -10.54 -8.62 -20.93
CA PRO A 176 -9.89 -8.06 -22.12
C PRO A 176 -10.85 -8.07 -23.32
N GLY A 177 -10.96 -6.94 -24.00
CA GLY A 177 -11.92 -6.78 -25.13
C GLY A 177 -13.39 -6.61 -24.72
N GLY A 178 -13.68 -6.49 -23.43
CA GLY A 178 -15.02 -6.15 -22.92
C GLY A 178 -15.35 -4.67 -23.08
N GLU A 179 -16.40 -4.22 -22.38
CA GLU A 179 -16.95 -2.87 -22.45
C GLU A 179 -15.94 -1.79 -22.02
N TRP A 180 -15.09 -2.08 -21.04
CA TRP A 180 -14.19 -1.08 -20.47
C TRP A 180 -12.75 -1.31 -20.88
N THR A 181 -12.11 -0.25 -21.39
CA THR A 181 -10.67 -0.25 -21.64
C THR A 181 -9.89 -0.13 -20.32
N PRO A 182 -8.60 -0.53 -20.29
CA PRO A 182 -7.76 -0.30 -19.10
C PRO A 182 -7.71 1.17 -18.69
N ASP A 183 -7.71 2.08 -19.67
CA ASP A 183 -7.64 3.52 -19.39
C ASP A 183 -8.94 4.03 -18.77
N THR A 184 -10.09 3.58 -19.26
CA THR A 184 -11.40 3.91 -18.65
C THR A 184 -11.46 3.47 -17.18
N VAL A 185 -11.00 2.25 -16.90
CA VAL A 185 -10.95 1.73 -15.51
C VAL A 185 -9.99 2.55 -14.65
N ALA A 186 -8.81 2.89 -15.19
CA ALA A 186 -7.83 3.68 -14.47
C ALA A 186 -8.34 5.07 -14.09
N GLU A 187 -8.98 5.78 -15.04
CA GLU A 187 -9.54 7.11 -14.78
C GLU A 187 -10.68 7.06 -13.76
N GLU A 188 -11.51 6.01 -13.80
CA GLU A 188 -12.56 5.84 -12.80
C GLU A 188 -11.97 5.58 -11.41
N PHE A 189 -10.93 4.75 -11.27
CA PHE A 189 -10.24 4.54 -10.00
C PHE A 189 -9.58 5.82 -9.49
N ILE A 190 -8.96 6.61 -10.38
CA ILE A 190 -8.40 7.91 -10.04
C ILE A 190 -9.51 8.82 -9.50
N ARG A 191 -10.63 8.95 -10.21
CA ARG A 191 -11.75 9.78 -9.82
C ARG A 191 -12.31 9.42 -8.44
N ILE A 192 -12.50 8.12 -8.17
CA ILE A 192 -13.00 7.63 -6.88
C ILE A 192 -12.01 7.97 -5.75
N LEU A 193 -10.72 7.72 -5.96
CA LEU A 193 -9.71 7.97 -4.94
C LEU A 193 -9.47 9.46 -4.71
N GLU A 194 -9.43 10.28 -5.76
CA GLU A 194 -9.19 11.73 -5.64
C GLU A 194 -10.27 12.44 -4.84
N SER A 195 -11.50 11.98 -4.91
CA SER A 195 -12.59 12.50 -4.08
C SER A 195 -12.35 12.31 -2.59
N GLY A 196 -11.47 11.37 -2.20
CA GLY A 196 -11.17 11.03 -0.82
C GLY A 196 -9.79 11.49 -0.31
N TYR A 197 -8.79 11.72 -1.18
CA TYR A 197 -7.43 11.99 -0.72
C TYR A 197 -6.82 13.34 -1.16
N LEU A 198 -7.38 13.99 -2.16
CA LEU A 198 -6.94 15.34 -2.50
C LEU A 198 -7.52 16.34 -1.50
N THR A 199 -6.70 17.23 -1.00
CA THR A 199 -7.16 18.42 -0.30
C THR A 199 -7.92 19.29 -1.30
N GLN A 200 -9.21 19.50 -1.08
CA GLN A 200 -9.97 20.50 -1.85
C GLN A 200 -9.33 21.86 -1.56
N ARG A 201 -8.89 22.56 -2.60
CA ARG A 201 -8.42 23.94 -2.46
C ARG A 201 -9.58 24.78 -1.91
N GLY A 202 -9.59 25.03 -0.62
CA GLY A 202 -10.61 25.83 0.06
C GLY A 202 -11.32 25.16 1.25
N GLU A 203 -11.35 23.83 1.34
CA GLU A 203 -11.67 23.16 2.60
C GLU A 203 -10.37 23.03 3.39
N GLN A 204 -10.20 23.89 4.36
CA GLN A 204 -9.20 23.69 5.40
C GLN A 204 -9.40 22.26 5.96
N PRO A 205 -8.31 21.50 6.24
CA PRO A 205 -8.44 20.30 7.06
C PRO A 205 -9.29 20.74 8.25
N HIS A 206 -10.30 19.94 8.65
CA HIS A 206 -11.15 20.24 9.78
C HIS A 206 -10.29 20.80 10.93
N ALA A 207 -9.89 22.04 10.81
CA ALA A 207 -9.53 22.83 11.96
C ALA A 207 -10.78 22.71 12.84
N PRO A 208 -10.68 22.30 14.10
CA PRO A 208 -11.82 22.27 14.99
C PRO A 208 -12.54 23.59 14.74
N CYS A 209 -13.84 23.50 14.43
CA CYS A 209 -14.65 24.64 13.96
C CYS A 209 -14.26 25.86 14.80
N ALA A 210 -14.03 27.03 14.20
CA ALA A 210 -13.57 28.21 14.98
C ALA A 210 -14.42 28.40 16.23
N GLN A 211 -15.67 27.94 16.21
CA GLN A 211 -16.56 27.83 17.35
C GLN A 211 -16.11 26.83 18.41
N GLU A 212 -15.59 25.63 18.03
CA GLU A 212 -15.07 24.65 18.99
C GLU A 212 -13.76 25.11 19.64
N VAL A 213 -12.88 25.74 18.87
CA VAL A 213 -11.65 26.36 19.42
C VAL A 213 -12.02 27.52 20.35
N GLN A 214 -13.07 28.30 20.02
CA GLN A 214 -13.56 29.39 20.86
C GLN A 214 -14.22 28.86 22.14
N ALA A 215 -14.99 27.78 22.04
CA ALA A 215 -15.59 27.09 23.19
C ALA A 215 -14.51 26.52 24.14
N LEU A 216 -13.52 25.79 23.60
CA LEU A 216 -12.39 25.26 24.36
C LEU A 216 -11.55 26.37 25.02
N ARG A 217 -11.36 27.52 24.34
CA ARG A 217 -10.70 28.70 24.94
C ARG A 217 -11.52 29.27 26.07
N GLY A 218 -12.86 29.29 25.97
CA GLY A 218 -13.76 29.68 27.01
C GLY A 218 -13.64 28.80 28.26
N GLU A 219 -13.72 27.48 28.08
CA GLU A 219 -13.56 26.51 29.17
C GLU A 219 -12.20 26.61 29.87
N VAL A 220 -11.12 26.78 29.10
CA VAL A 220 -9.76 26.98 29.65
C VAL A 220 -9.67 28.29 30.44
N ALA A 221 -10.35 29.36 30.01
CA ALA A 221 -10.39 30.63 30.73
C ALA A 221 -11.18 30.50 32.04
N GLU A 222 -12.32 29.81 32.04
CA GLU A 222 -13.09 29.52 33.24
C GLU A 222 -12.32 28.66 34.24
N LEU A 223 -11.66 27.60 33.78
CA LEU A 223 -10.81 26.78 34.64
C LEU A 223 -9.66 27.58 35.25
N LYS A 224 -9.00 28.45 34.49
CA LYS A 224 -8.00 29.37 35.04
C LYS A 224 -8.55 30.28 36.13
N SER A 225 -9.70 30.88 35.90
CA SER A 225 -10.35 31.76 36.90
C SER A 225 -10.72 30.99 38.17
N MET A 226 -11.22 29.77 38.05
CA MET A 226 -11.51 28.90 39.20
C MET A 226 -10.24 28.57 40.00
N ILE A 227 -9.15 28.23 39.33
CA ILE A 227 -7.86 27.92 39.95
C ILE A 227 -7.32 29.16 40.69
N GLU A 228 -7.36 30.34 40.07
CA GLU A 228 -6.95 31.62 40.71
C GLU A 228 -7.78 31.93 41.95
N THR A 229 -9.10 31.70 41.89
CA THR A 229 -10.00 31.89 43.04
C THR A 229 -9.68 30.92 44.18
N LEU A 230 -9.40 29.67 43.89
CA LEU A 230 -9.01 28.66 44.87
C LEU A 230 -7.67 29.00 45.54
N ILE A 231 -6.67 29.42 44.75
CA ILE A 231 -5.36 29.84 45.27
C ILE A 231 -5.51 31.05 46.19
N HIS A 232 -6.35 32.02 45.82
CA HIS A 232 -6.59 33.22 46.63
C HIS A 232 -7.32 32.90 47.93
N THR A 233 -8.27 31.97 47.90
CA THR A 233 -8.99 31.48 49.09
C THR A 233 -8.08 30.71 50.04
N ASP A 234 -7.14 29.90 49.54
CA ASP A 234 -6.15 29.20 50.37
C ASP A 234 -5.13 30.14 51.01
N GLN A 235 -4.73 31.22 50.31
CA GLN A 235 -3.88 32.26 50.87
C GLN A 235 -4.57 33.06 51.97
N LEU A 236 -5.87 33.39 51.85
CA LEU A 236 -6.67 34.07 52.88
C LEU A 236 -6.94 33.14 54.07
N GLY A 237 -7.07 31.83 53.88
CA GLY A 237 -7.21 30.84 54.95
C GLY A 237 -5.94 30.70 55.81
N ARG A 238 -4.78 30.79 55.19
CA ARG A 238 -3.48 30.70 55.91
C ARG A 238 -3.13 31.93 56.71
N THR A 239 -3.63 33.11 56.36
CA THR A 239 -3.42 34.35 57.10
C THR A 239 -4.31 34.47 58.37
N ARG A 240 -5.40 33.71 58.48
CA ARG A 240 -6.29 33.72 59.67
C ARG A 240 -5.87 32.82 60.82
N THR A 241 -4.95 31.88 60.62
CA THR A 241 -4.51 30.92 61.67
C THR A 241 -3.31 31.39 62.48
N PHE A 242 -2.79 32.62 62.26
CA PHE A 242 -1.67 33.20 63.05
C PHE A 242 -2.12 34.37 63.95
N ARG A 243 -3.31 34.32 64.56
CA ARG A 243 -3.64 35.18 65.69
C ARG A 243 -3.27 34.49 66.98
N ARG A 244 -2.12 34.88 67.55
CA ARG A 244 -1.53 34.52 68.84
C ARG A 244 -2.59 34.41 69.91
N ALA A 245 -2.59 33.29 70.65
CA ALA A 245 -3.26 33.14 71.96
C ALA A 245 -2.57 34.03 72.99
N PRO A 246 -3.33 34.68 73.90
CA PRO A 246 -2.74 35.52 74.97
C PRO A 246 -2.01 34.66 75.99
N ARG A 247 -0.82 35.11 76.44
CA ARG A 247 -0.03 34.53 77.53
C ARG A 247 -0.81 34.59 78.85
N PRO A 248 -0.83 33.56 79.70
CA PRO A 248 -1.33 33.65 81.04
C PRO A 248 -0.32 34.41 81.95
N LEU A 249 -0.85 35.32 82.76
CA LEU A 249 -0.13 36.06 83.77
C LEU A 249 0.38 35.12 84.86
N ALA A 250 1.64 35.28 85.25
CA ALA A 250 2.25 34.65 86.41
C ALA A 250 1.60 35.20 87.65
N SER A 251 1.15 34.35 88.52
CA SER A 251 0.86 34.63 89.95
C SER A 251 2.00 34.17 90.83
N THR A 252 2.57 35.15 91.56
CA THR A 252 3.41 35.01 92.69
C THR A 252 2.64 34.38 93.88
N HIS A 253 3.14 33.29 94.42
CA HIS A 253 3.49 33.08 95.86
C HIS A 253 4.21 31.78 95.98
#